data_5948ff0ae39ac44387d526ba2d64355a
#
_entry.id   5948ff0ae39ac44387d526ba2d64355a
#
_cell.length_a   1.000
_cell.length_b   1.000
_cell.length_c   1.000
_cell.angle_alpha   90.00
_cell.angle_beta   90.00
_cell.angle_gamma   90.00
#
_symmetry.space_group_name_H-M   'P 1'
#
loop_
_entity.id
_entity.type
_entity.pdbx_description
1 polymer ?
#
loop_
_entity_poly.entity_id
_entity_poly.type
_entity_poly.pdbx_seq_one_letter_code
_entity_poly.pdbx_strand_id
1 'polypeptide(L)'
;MTEKQLDLLFKALADRTRRRIIASLSRQPGQSLFEVCVASVAENSTALSRQTVSQHLDVLERAGLIETSWKGRTKAHSLSINDSHVAAAAWLKEYSGSGPKT
;
A
#
# COMPACT_ATOMS: atom_id res chain seq x y z
N MET A 1 -6.57 16.86 1.33
CA MET A 1 -6.49 15.68 2.22
C MET A 1 -6.71 16.10 3.66
N THR A 2 -7.56 15.41 4.35
CA THR A 2 -7.84 15.73 5.76
C THR A 2 -6.73 15.18 6.66
N GLU A 3 -6.66 15.70 7.90
CA GLU A 3 -5.71 15.18 8.88
C GLU A 3 -5.94 13.70 9.16
N LYS A 4 -7.22 13.29 9.21
CA LYS A 4 -7.57 11.89 9.43
C LYS A 4 -7.08 10.99 8.29
N GLN A 5 -7.21 11.44 7.06
CA GLN A 5 -6.73 10.70 5.89
C GLN A 5 -5.20 10.60 5.90
N LEU A 6 -4.53 11.67 6.30
CA LEU A 6 -3.09 11.69 6.43
C LEU A 6 -2.61 10.71 7.50
N ASP A 7 -3.32 10.64 8.63
CA ASP A 7 -3.02 9.68 9.69
C ASP A 7 -3.13 8.24 9.17
N LEU A 8 -4.21 7.94 8.44
CA LEU A 8 -4.41 6.61 7.86
C LEU A 8 -3.30 6.25 6.89
N LEU A 9 -2.89 7.21 6.08
CA LEU A 9 -1.83 7.03 5.11
C LEU A 9 -0.51 6.66 5.78
N PHE A 10 -0.07 7.46 6.74
CA PHE A 10 1.20 7.22 7.41
C PHE A 10 1.15 5.96 8.29
N LYS A 11 0.02 5.67 8.88
CA LYS A 11 -0.16 4.43 9.62
C LYS A 11 0.01 3.21 8.71
N ALA A 12 -0.57 3.28 7.51
CA ALA A 12 -0.44 2.19 6.55
C ALA A 12 1.02 2.00 6.11
N LEU A 13 1.75 3.09 5.93
CA LEU A 13 3.14 3.03 5.50
C LEU A 13 4.12 2.67 6.62
N ALA A 14 3.69 2.72 7.87
CA ALA A 14 4.55 2.45 9.01
C ALA A 14 4.86 0.97 9.22
N ASP A 15 4.29 0.09 8.41
CA ASP A 15 4.50 -1.34 8.53
C ASP A 15 5.31 -1.88 7.36
N ARG A 16 6.37 -2.65 7.69
CA ARG A 16 7.27 -3.20 6.67
C ARG A 16 6.54 -4.11 5.68
N THR A 17 5.68 -4.97 6.17
CA THR A 17 4.94 -5.91 5.31
C THR A 17 4.07 -5.16 4.32
N ARG A 18 3.40 -4.11 4.77
CA ARG A 18 2.56 -3.30 3.88
C ARG A 18 3.39 -2.58 2.82
N ARG A 19 4.57 -2.07 3.18
CA ARG A 19 5.46 -1.46 2.19
C ARG A 19 5.94 -2.48 1.16
N ARG A 20 6.16 -3.73 1.57
CA ARG A 20 6.54 -4.81 0.64
C ARG A 20 5.40 -5.18 -0.29
N ILE A 21 4.17 -5.17 0.22
CA ILE A 21 3.00 -5.39 -0.61
C ILE A 21 2.88 -4.30 -1.67
N ILE A 22 3.07 -3.05 -1.29
CA ILE A 22 3.07 -1.93 -2.23
C ILE A 22 4.12 -2.15 -3.33
N ALA A 23 5.33 -2.52 -2.95
CA ALA A 23 6.39 -2.78 -3.92
C ALA A 23 6.02 -3.93 -4.86
N SER A 24 5.42 -4.98 -4.33
CA SER A 24 4.97 -6.13 -5.12
C SER A 24 3.89 -5.72 -6.13
N LEU A 25 2.90 -4.94 -5.69
CA LEU A 25 1.83 -4.47 -6.58
C LEU A 25 2.35 -3.48 -7.63
N SER A 26 3.40 -2.75 -7.30
CA SER A 26 4.05 -1.87 -8.28
C SER A 26 4.67 -2.67 -9.42
N ARG A 27 5.31 -3.79 -9.08
CA ARG A 27 5.92 -4.66 -10.10
C ARG A 27 4.89 -5.46 -10.88
N GLN A 28 3.83 -5.88 -10.20
CA GLN A 28 2.81 -6.74 -10.81
C GLN A 28 1.42 -6.30 -10.35
N PRO A 29 0.79 -5.38 -11.07
CA PRO A 29 -0.55 -4.91 -10.75
C PRO A 29 -1.60 -5.99 -10.97
N GLY A 30 -2.71 -5.87 -10.27
CA GLY A 30 -3.86 -6.76 -10.47
C GLY A 30 -3.74 -8.11 -9.77
N GLN A 31 -2.97 -8.18 -8.69
CA GLN A 31 -2.81 -9.43 -7.96
C GLN A 31 -4.03 -9.78 -7.13
N SER A 32 -4.38 -11.06 -7.12
CA SER A 32 -5.37 -11.61 -6.22
C SER A 32 -4.79 -11.74 -4.82
N LEU A 33 -5.66 -12.00 -3.84
CA LEU A 33 -5.21 -12.28 -2.47
C LEU A 33 -4.20 -13.43 -2.45
N PHE A 34 -4.49 -14.50 -3.19
CA PHE A 34 -3.59 -15.64 -3.25
C PHE A 34 -2.21 -15.25 -3.79
N GLU A 35 -2.18 -14.47 -4.86
CA GLU A 35 -0.93 -14.02 -5.45
C GLU A 35 -0.13 -13.13 -4.50
N VAL A 36 -0.81 -12.25 -3.78
CA VAL A 36 -0.15 -11.42 -2.77
C VAL A 36 0.44 -12.28 -1.66
N CYS A 37 -0.29 -13.32 -1.23
CA CYS A 37 0.21 -14.24 -0.22
C CYS A 37 1.48 -14.96 -0.69
N VAL A 38 1.48 -15.45 -1.93
CA VAL A 38 2.64 -16.13 -2.51
C VAL A 38 3.85 -15.20 -2.58
N ALA A 39 3.65 -13.97 -3.03
CA ALA A 39 4.71 -12.98 -3.11
C ALA A 39 5.26 -12.64 -1.72
N SER A 40 4.39 -12.57 -0.71
CA SER A 40 4.79 -12.29 0.66
C SER A 40 5.68 -13.38 1.23
N VAL A 41 5.40 -14.64 0.94
CA VAL A 41 6.25 -15.77 1.35
C VAL A 41 7.64 -15.63 0.73
N ALA A 42 7.69 -15.33 -0.56
CA ALA A 42 8.96 -15.22 -1.27
C ALA A 42 9.85 -14.11 -0.71
N GLU A 43 9.25 -13.01 -0.28
CA GLU A 43 10.02 -11.85 0.20
C GLU A 43 10.38 -11.93 1.68
N ASN A 44 9.54 -12.55 2.50
CA ASN A 44 9.71 -12.56 3.94
C ASN A 44 10.26 -13.87 4.49
N SER A 45 10.37 -14.89 3.67
CA SER A 45 10.76 -16.23 4.08
C SER A 45 9.85 -16.80 5.17
N THR A 46 8.72 -16.20 5.40
CA THR A 46 7.74 -16.59 6.41
C THR A 46 6.35 -16.53 5.80
N ALA A 47 5.62 -17.64 5.92
CA ALA A 47 4.26 -17.70 5.42
C ALA A 47 3.36 -16.83 6.31
N LEU A 48 2.69 -15.87 5.72
CA LEU A 48 1.65 -15.12 6.39
C LEU A 48 0.31 -15.77 6.10
N SER A 49 -0.58 -15.78 7.09
CA SER A 49 -1.92 -16.30 6.87
C SER A 49 -2.69 -15.42 5.89
N ARG A 50 -3.67 -16.02 5.20
CA ARG A 50 -4.54 -15.24 4.31
C ARG A 50 -5.26 -14.14 5.07
N GLN A 51 -5.63 -14.40 6.30
CA GLN A 51 -6.31 -13.41 7.13
C GLN A 51 -5.40 -12.23 7.42
N THR A 52 -4.13 -12.48 7.75
CA THR A 52 -3.16 -11.41 8.00
C THR A 52 -2.92 -10.56 6.76
N VAL A 53 -2.72 -11.20 5.61
CA VAL A 53 -2.53 -10.48 4.35
C VAL A 53 -3.78 -9.68 4.00
N SER A 54 -4.96 -10.27 4.19
CA SER A 54 -6.21 -9.58 3.94
C SER A 54 -6.36 -8.32 4.81
N GLN A 55 -5.94 -8.40 6.08
CA GLN A 55 -5.97 -7.24 6.98
C GLN A 55 -5.02 -6.14 6.51
N HIS A 56 -3.83 -6.51 6.04
CA HIS A 56 -2.90 -5.53 5.49
C HIS A 56 -3.46 -4.85 4.24
N LEU A 57 -4.07 -5.63 3.35
CA LEU A 57 -4.69 -5.08 2.15
C LEU A 57 -5.83 -4.13 2.51
N ASP A 58 -6.62 -4.46 3.53
CA ASP A 58 -7.71 -3.61 3.99
C ASP A 58 -7.19 -2.26 4.50
N VAL A 59 -6.12 -2.29 5.28
CA VAL A 59 -5.49 -1.05 5.79
C VAL A 59 -4.99 -0.19 4.63
N LEU A 60 -4.35 -0.81 3.64
CA LEU A 60 -3.85 -0.10 2.46
C LEU A 60 -4.99 0.51 1.63
N GLU A 61 -6.09 -0.23 1.49
CA GLU A 61 -7.24 0.25 0.74
C GLU A 61 -7.91 1.44 1.45
N ARG A 62 -8.09 1.34 2.76
CA ARG A 62 -8.66 2.43 3.55
C ARG A 62 -7.80 3.69 3.52
N ALA A 63 -6.49 3.52 3.41
CA ALA A 63 -5.57 4.63 3.29
C ALA A 63 -5.54 5.24 1.88
N GLY A 64 -6.23 4.64 0.93
CA GLY A 64 -6.24 5.10 -0.45
C GLY A 64 -4.99 4.77 -1.24
N LEU A 65 -4.17 3.85 -0.74
CA LEU A 65 -2.91 3.49 -1.39
C LEU A 65 -3.10 2.41 -2.44
N ILE A 66 -4.13 1.59 -2.31
CA ILE A 66 -4.47 0.58 -3.30
C ILE A 66 -5.95 0.68 -3.64
N GLU A 67 -6.28 0.16 -4.80
CA GLU A 67 -7.66 0.04 -5.25
C GLU A 67 -7.90 -1.39 -5.68
N THR A 68 -9.17 -1.79 -5.70
CA THR A 68 -9.57 -3.14 -6.05
C THR A 68 -10.53 -3.12 -7.22
N SER A 69 -10.50 -4.21 -7.98
CA SER A 69 -11.45 -4.43 -9.06
C SER A 69 -11.75 -5.92 -9.14
N TRP A 70 -12.87 -6.25 -9.74
CA TRP A 70 -13.27 -7.65 -9.90
C TRP A 70 -12.93 -8.15 -11.28
N LYS A 71 -12.29 -9.32 -11.34
CA LYS A 71 -12.06 -10.07 -12.57
C LYS A 71 -12.81 -11.38 -12.43
N GLY A 72 -14.04 -11.41 -12.95
CA GLY A 72 -14.93 -12.52 -12.69
C GLY A 72 -15.26 -12.58 -11.21
N ARG A 73 -14.87 -13.66 -10.54
CA ARG A 73 -15.11 -13.86 -9.10
C ARG A 73 -13.88 -13.54 -8.26
N THR A 74 -12.82 -13.06 -8.88
CA THR A 74 -11.56 -12.79 -8.20
C THR A 74 -11.38 -11.29 -8.03
N LYS A 75 -11.08 -10.88 -6.80
CA LYS A 75 -10.77 -9.49 -6.48
C LYS A 75 -9.30 -9.24 -6.75
N ALA A 76 -9.02 -8.28 -7.61
CA ALA A 76 -7.66 -7.90 -7.99
C ALA A 76 -7.25 -6.62 -7.28
N HIS A 77 -6.01 -6.54 -6.87
CA HIS A 77 -5.45 -5.41 -6.11
C HIS A 77 -4.39 -4.70 -6.93
N SER A 78 -4.45 -3.38 -6.97
CA SER A 78 -3.48 -2.56 -7.71
C SER A 78 -3.20 -1.28 -6.94
N LEU A 79 -2.06 -0.66 -7.21
CA LEU A 79 -1.78 0.63 -6.60
C LEU A 79 -2.76 1.67 -7.12
N SER A 80 -3.21 2.54 -6.21
CA SER A 80 -3.99 3.70 -6.59
C SER A 80 -3.01 4.83 -6.85
N ILE A 81 -2.90 5.26 -8.10
CA ILE A 81 -1.87 6.23 -8.50
C ILE A 81 -2.29 7.67 -8.21
N ASN A 82 -3.57 7.91 -8.00
CA ASN A 82 -4.08 9.27 -8.13
C ASN A 82 -4.12 10.11 -6.85
N ASP A 83 -4.44 9.55 -5.71
CA ASP A 83 -4.76 10.39 -4.57
C ASP A 83 -3.72 10.40 -3.47
N SER A 84 -3.56 9.27 -2.78
CA SER A 84 -2.76 9.26 -1.55
C SER A 84 -1.27 9.39 -1.81
N HIS A 85 -0.75 8.81 -2.89
CA HIS A 85 0.66 8.93 -3.24
C HIS A 85 1.03 10.38 -3.52
N VAL A 86 0.23 11.04 -4.35
CA VAL A 86 0.49 12.41 -4.75
C VAL A 86 0.39 13.33 -3.55
N ALA A 87 -0.63 13.13 -2.73
CA ALA A 87 -0.84 13.95 -1.54
C ALA A 87 0.28 13.75 -0.52
N ALA A 88 0.71 12.53 -0.29
CA ALA A 88 1.80 12.25 0.63
C ALA A 88 3.11 12.84 0.14
N ALA A 89 3.41 12.68 -1.14
CA ALA A 89 4.62 13.23 -1.74
C ALA A 89 4.62 14.76 -1.65
N ALA A 90 3.49 15.39 -1.92
CA ALA A 90 3.35 16.85 -1.84
C ALA A 90 3.55 17.33 -0.41
N TRP A 91 2.94 16.65 0.56
CA TRP A 91 3.10 17.02 1.96
C TRP A 91 4.55 16.93 2.41
N LEU A 92 5.22 15.82 2.08
CA LEU A 92 6.63 15.64 2.42
C LEU A 92 7.52 16.68 1.71
N LYS A 93 7.19 17.00 0.48
CA LYS A 93 7.96 17.95 -0.30
C LYS A 93 7.93 19.35 0.31
N GLU A 94 6.86 19.73 0.97
CA GLU A 94 6.78 21.03 1.66
C GLU A 94 7.94 21.22 2.64
N TYR A 95 8.40 20.14 3.24
CA TYR A 95 9.42 20.19 4.27
C TYR A 95 10.81 19.82 3.77
N SER A 96 10.91 19.18 2.63
CA SER A 96 12.20 18.70 2.13
C SER A 96 12.91 19.72 1.26
N GLY A 97 12.18 20.64 0.64
CA GLY A 97 12.77 21.62 -0.29
C GLY A 97 13.02 22.97 0.31
N SER A 98 12.53 23.26 1.51
CA SER A 98 12.57 24.60 2.10
C SER A 98 13.49 24.75 3.29
N GLY A 99 13.99 23.66 3.83
CA GLY A 99 14.86 23.70 4.98
C GLY A 99 16.28 24.05 4.62
N PRO A 100 17.05 24.49 5.61
CA PRO A 100 18.47 24.72 5.39
C PRO A 100 19.14 23.40 5.03
N LYS A 101 20.08 23.48 4.13
CA LYS A 101 20.85 22.32 3.74
C LYS A 101 21.96 22.12 4.73
N THR A 102 21.72 21.30 5.65
CA THR A 102 22.73 21.01 6.66
C THR A 102 23.53 19.78 6.29
#